data_46ea3783e94268acfa92c3ba8dc72788
#
_entry.id   46ea3783e94268acfa92c3ba8dc72788
#
_cell.length_a   1.000
_cell.length_b   1.000
_cell.length_c   1.000
_cell.angle_alpha   90.00
_cell.angle_beta   90.00
_cell.angle_gamma   90.00
#
_symmetry.space_group_name_H-M   'P 1'
#
loop_
_entity.id
_entity.type
_entity.pdbx_description
1 polymer ?
#
loop_
_entity_poly.entity_id
_entity_poly.type
_entity_poly.pdbx_seq_one_letter_code
_entity_poly.pdbx_strand_id
1 'polypeptide(L)'
;MKHILVVEDDNSLSVLLRLIMKVQQEDWDVTSAATGLEALSQVERSKPDLILLDIMMPEMDGLEVARRLHGDERYQDPKIVILSALSDPDTQRKAQEAGVLEYWTKPISPDELREGMLRVLGTDADELL
;
A
#
# COMPACT_ATOMS: atom_id res chain seq x y z
N MET A 1 -3.13 -1.00 16.69
CA MET A 1 -3.55 -0.17 15.53
C MET A 1 -2.66 -0.47 14.34
N LYS A 2 -3.24 -0.73 13.20
CA LYS A 2 -2.47 -0.94 11.96
C LYS A 2 -2.25 0.40 11.26
N HIS A 3 -1.04 0.65 10.81
CA HIS A 3 -0.69 1.85 10.08
C HIS A 3 -0.54 1.55 8.59
N ILE A 4 -1.29 2.26 7.76
CA ILE A 4 -1.32 2.10 6.30
C ILE A 4 -0.84 3.39 5.66
N LEU A 5 0.14 3.27 4.76
CA LEU A 5 0.59 4.38 3.95
C LEU A 5 0.05 4.20 2.52
N VAL A 6 -0.68 5.19 2.04
CA VAL A 6 -1.19 5.21 0.66
C VAL A 6 -0.28 6.12 -0.16
N VAL A 7 0.35 5.58 -1.18
CA VAL A 7 1.27 6.33 -2.06
C VAL A 7 0.59 6.52 -3.40
N GLU A 8 0.04 7.70 -3.61
CA GLU A 8 -0.69 8.07 -4.81
C GLU A 8 -0.81 9.59 -4.85
N ASP A 9 -0.75 10.17 -6.05
CA ASP A 9 -0.91 11.60 -6.22
C ASP A 9 -2.38 12.03 -6.09
N ASP A 10 -3.33 11.09 -6.22
CA ASP A 10 -4.77 11.35 -6.02
C ASP A 10 -5.16 10.92 -4.60
N ASN A 11 -5.75 11.84 -3.86
CA ASN A 11 -6.11 11.65 -2.46
C ASN A 11 -7.38 10.79 -2.23
N SER A 12 -8.08 10.41 -3.29
CA SER A 12 -9.36 9.71 -3.17
C SER A 12 -9.25 8.34 -2.51
N LEU A 13 -8.16 7.62 -2.75
CA LEU A 13 -7.97 6.29 -2.17
C LEU A 13 -7.82 6.35 -0.64
N SER A 14 -7.06 7.31 -0.13
CA SER A 14 -6.90 7.46 1.32
C SER A 14 -8.21 7.87 1.99
N VAL A 15 -9.00 8.71 1.32
CA VAL A 15 -10.34 9.08 1.81
C VAL A 15 -11.23 7.85 1.86
N LEU A 16 -11.23 7.04 0.80
CA LEU A 16 -12.04 5.81 0.74
C LEU A 16 -11.67 4.84 1.87
N LEU A 17 -10.39 4.64 2.12
CA LEU A 17 -9.93 3.76 3.19
C LEU A 17 -10.39 4.26 4.57
N ARG A 18 -10.32 5.56 4.81
CA ARG A 18 -10.79 6.14 6.07
C ARG A 18 -12.29 5.93 6.26
N LEU A 19 -13.07 6.06 5.17
CA LEU A 19 -14.51 5.79 5.23
C LEU A 19 -14.79 4.32 5.52
N ILE A 20 -14.05 3.40 4.91
CA ILE A 20 -14.17 1.97 5.15
C ILE A 20 -13.90 1.65 6.62
N MET A 21 -12.84 2.19 7.18
CA MET A 21 -12.52 2.02 8.60
C MET A 21 -13.67 2.46 9.50
N LYS A 22 -14.20 3.65 9.21
CA LYS A 22 -15.27 4.22 10.03
C LYS A 22 -16.52 3.36 10.01
N VAL A 23 -16.88 2.83 8.83
CA VAL A 23 -18.08 1.99 8.67
C VAL A 23 -17.88 0.61 9.31
N GLN A 24 -16.71 0.02 9.15
CA GLN A 24 -16.41 -1.34 9.63
C GLN A 24 -15.79 -1.37 11.03
N GLN A 25 -15.55 -0.21 11.62
CA GLN A 25 -14.94 -0.09 12.94
C GLN A 25 -13.54 -0.72 13.03
N GLU A 26 -12.83 -0.73 11.91
CA GLU A 26 -11.44 -1.20 11.91
C GLU A 26 -10.52 -0.10 12.48
N ASP A 27 -9.55 -0.52 13.28
CA ASP A 27 -8.61 0.39 13.92
C ASP A 27 -7.35 0.56 13.06
N TRP A 28 -7.49 1.32 11.96
CA TRP A 28 -6.41 1.61 11.04
C TRP A 28 -6.05 3.09 11.08
N ASP A 29 -4.76 3.39 11.08
CA ASP A 29 -4.26 4.75 10.88
C ASP A 29 -3.78 4.87 9.45
N VAL A 30 -4.40 5.74 8.65
CA VAL A 30 -4.09 5.91 7.23
C VAL A 30 -3.42 7.24 7.01
N THR A 31 -2.22 7.20 6.44
CA THR A 31 -1.50 8.39 5.98
C THR A 31 -1.28 8.29 4.48
N SER A 32 -0.91 9.39 3.85
CA SER A 32 -0.70 9.42 2.41
C SER A 32 0.59 10.13 2.04
N ALA A 33 1.14 9.75 0.90
CA ALA A 33 2.28 10.40 0.26
C ALA A 33 1.94 10.60 -1.22
N ALA A 34 2.27 11.76 -1.75
CA ALA A 34 1.97 12.09 -3.15
C ALA A 34 3.12 11.80 -4.10
N THR A 35 4.31 11.53 -3.59
CA THR A 35 5.50 11.25 -4.40
C THR A 35 6.29 10.08 -3.82
N GLY A 36 7.15 9.49 -4.66
CA GLY A 36 8.02 8.41 -4.21
C GLY A 36 9.00 8.83 -3.12
N LEU A 37 9.58 10.02 -3.24
CA LEU A 37 10.52 10.52 -2.22
C LEU A 37 9.84 10.75 -0.88
N GLU A 38 8.64 11.32 -0.90
CA GLU A 38 7.84 11.49 0.31
C GLU A 38 7.50 10.15 0.95
N ALA A 39 7.15 9.15 0.11
CA ALA A 39 6.85 7.81 0.58
C ALA A 39 8.05 7.20 1.31
N LEU A 40 9.23 7.25 0.72
CA LEU A 40 10.45 6.71 1.34
C LEU A 40 10.73 7.38 2.69
N SER A 41 10.58 8.70 2.75
CA SER A 41 10.77 9.45 3.98
C SER A 41 9.78 9.04 5.07
N GLN A 42 8.51 8.88 4.71
CA GLN A 42 7.49 8.47 5.67
C GLN A 42 7.69 7.03 6.16
N VAL A 43 8.08 6.10 5.26
CA VAL A 43 8.34 4.72 5.65
C VAL A 43 9.47 4.64 6.67
N GLU A 44 10.54 5.40 6.46
CA GLU A 44 11.67 5.42 7.39
C GLU A 44 11.25 5.94 8.77
N ARG A 45 10.41 6.98 8.82
CA ARG A 45 9.97 7.59 10.08
C ARG A 45 8.90 6.80 10.82
N SER A 46 7.88 6.34 10.10
CA SER A 46 6.67 5.80 10.73
C SER A 46 6.54 4.28 10.64
N LYS A 47 7.31 3.63 9.79
CA LYS A 47 7.35 2.18 9.64
C LYS A 47 5.94 1.56 9.52
N PRO A 48 5.23 1.86 8.41
CA PRO A 48 3.85 1.39 8.24
C PRO A 48 3.78 -0.14 8.16
N ASP A 49 2.65 -0.70 8.54
CA ASP A 49 2.40 -2.13 8.41
C ASP A 49 2.14 -2.53 6.96
N LEU A 50 1.55 -1.62 6.19
CA LEU A 50 1.22 -1.86 4.79
C LEU A 50 1.38 -0.59 3.99
N ILE A 51 1.90 -0.73 2.78
CA ILE A 51 1.99 0.35 1.79
C ILE A 51 1.13 -0.03 0.60
N LEU A 52 0.12 0.79 0.30
CA LEU A 52 -0.62 0.72 -0.94
C LEU A 52 0.03 1.69 -1.91
N LEU A 53 0.49 1.19 -3.04
CA LEU A 53 1.43 1.91 -3.90
C LEU A 53 0.94 1.90 -5.34
N ASP A 54 0.71 3.09 -5.91
CA ASP A 54 0.45 3.21 -7.34
C ASP A 54 1.78 3.24 -8.09
N ILE A 55 1.78 2.66 -9.29
CA ILE A 55 2.96 2.67 -10.16
C ILE A 55 3.08 3.99 -10.89
N MET A 56 1.95 4.54 -11.36
CA MET A 56 1.94 5.71 -12.25
C MET A 56 2.09 7.00 -11.46
N MET A 57 3.32 7.36 -11.16
CA MET A 57 3.65 8.62 -10.49
C MET A 57 4.79 9.32 -11.23
N PRO A 58 4.81 10.67 -11.25
CA PRO A 58 5.90 11.40 -11.90
C PRO A 58 7.22 11.23 -11.15
N GLU A 59 8.32 11.38 -11.86
CA GLU A 59 9.71 11.32 -11.35
C GLU A 59 10.13 9.94 -10.88
N MET A 60 9.62 9.46 -9.77
CA MET A 60 9.93 8.12 -9.25
C MET A 60 8.63 7.31 -9.25
N ASP A 61 8.54 6.30 -10.11
CA ASP A 61 7.34 5.45 -10.16
C ASP A 61 7.29 4.45 -9.00
N GLY A 62 6.15 3.78 -8.87
CA GLY A 62 5.94 2.86 -7.76
C GLY A 62 6.84 1.63 -7.78
N LEU A 63 7.25 1.16 -8.96
CA LEU A 63 8.18 0.03 -9.04
C LEU A 63 9.54 0.40 -8.44
N GLU A 64 10.00 1.61 -8.70
CA GLU A 64 11.26 2.09 -8.13
C GLU A 64 11.16 2.24 -6.61
N VAL A 65 10.02 2.76 -6.12
CA VAL A 65 9.78 2.84 -4.68
C VAL A 65 9.84 1.45 -4.05
N ALA A 66 9.16 0.46 -4.66
CA ALA A 66 9.17 -0.91 -4.15
C ALA A 66 10.58 -1.49 -4.12
N ARG A 67 11.36 -1.29 -5.19
CA ARG A 67 12.75 -1.77 -5.24
C ARG A 67 13.60 -1.18 -4.13
N ARG A 68 13.45 0.12 -3.87
CA ARG A 68 14.23 0.79 -2.83
C ARG A 68 13.85 0.37 -1.42
N LEU A 69 12.59 0.00 -1.22
CA LEU A 69 12.11 -0.47 0.08
C LEU A 69 12.52 -1.91 0.37
N HIS A 70 12.63 -2.72 -0.67
CA HIS A 70 12.85 -4.15 -0.54
C HIS A 70 14.29 -4.44 -0.09
N GLY A 71 14.42 -5.17 1.01
CA GLY A 71 15.73 -5.60 1.50
C GLY A 71 16.57 -4.53 2.17
N ASP A 72 16.07 -3.32 2.33
CA ASP A 72 16.79 -2.22 2.99
C ASP A 72 16.35 -2.12 4.45
N GLU A 73 17.27 -2.33 5.37
CA GLU A 73 16.99 -2.38 6.80
C GLU A 73 16.39 -1.09 7.35
N ARG A 74 16.64 0.05 6.70
CA ARG A 74 16.06 1.33 7.13
C ARG A 74 14.54 1.31 7.13
N TYR A 75 13.95 0.52 6.25
CA TYR A 75 12.51 0.49 6.05
C TYR A 75 11.81 -0.67 6.76
N GLN A 76 12.58 -1.61 7.32
CA GLN A 76 12.07 -2.77 8.07
C GLN A 76 11.09 -3.66 7.28
N ASP A 77 11.34 -3.76 5.97
CA ASP A 77 10.65 -4.71 5.08
C ASP A 77 9.12 -4.66 5.19
N PRO A 78 8.50 -3.50 4.93
CA PRO A 78 7.04 -3.38 5.03
C PRO A 78 6.34 -4.21 3.96
N LYS A 79 5.10 -4.60 4.24
CA LYS A 79 4.27 -5.26 3.22
C LYS A 79 3.90 -4.21 2.16
N ILE A 80 4.09 -4.56 0.89
CA ILE A 80 3.80 -3.67 -0.23
C ILE A 80 2.74 -4.32 -1.12
N VAL A 81 1.67 -3.60 -1.38
CA VAL A 81 0.64 -4.00 -2.33
C VAL A 81 0.55 -2.91 -3.39
N ILE A 82 0.64 -3.32 -4.65
CA ILE A 82 0.42 -2.41 -5.78
C ILE A 82 -1.08 -2.30 -6.03
N LEU A 83 -1.55 -1.07 -6.23
CA LEU A 83 -2.91 -0.82 -6.71
C LEU A 83 -2.80 0.16 -7.88
N SER A 84 -2.97 -0.35 -9.11
CA SER A 84 -2.68 0.43 -10.31
C SER A 84 -3.65 0.11 -11.44
N ALA A 85 -3.83 1.07 -12.35
CA ALA A 85 -4.59 0.85 -13.58
C ALA A 85 -3.83 -0.02 -14.58
N LEU A 86 -2.51 -0.14 -14.45
CA LEU A 86 -1.71 -1.01 -15.31
C LEU A 86 -1.94 -2.48 -14.93
N SER A 87 -2.21 -3.32 -15.92
CA SER A 87 -2.52 -4.73 -15.67
C SER A 87 -1.73 -5.68 -16.58
N ASP A 88 -0.79 -5.19 -17.36
CA ASP A 88 -0.02 -6.01 -18.29
C ASP A 88 0.91 -6.99 -17.54
N PRO A 89 1.12 -8.18 -18.10
CA PRO A 89 1.94 -9.20 -17.44
C PRO A 89 3.38 -8.77 -17.14
N ASP A 90 3.97 -7.96 -18.00
CA ASP A 90 5.35 -7.49 -17.81
C ASP A 90 5.47 -6.59 -16.56
N THR A 91 4.54 -5.66 -16.38
CA THR A 91 4.52 -4.81 -15.20
C THR A 91 4.28 -5.62 -13.93
N GLN A 92 3.36 -6.59 -13.98
CA GLN A 92 3.12 -7.46 -12.84
C GLN A 92 4.34 -8.30 -12.47
N ARG A 93 5.07 -8.80 -13.47
CA ARG A 93 6.31 -9.54 -13.25
C ARG A 93 7.37 -8.66 -12.58
N LYS A 94 7.53 -7.42 -13.06
CA LYS A 94 8.49 -6.47 -12.47
C LYS A 94 8.14 -6.13 -11.02
N ALA A 95 6.86 -6.01 -10.72
CA ALA A 95 6.40 -5.77 -9.34
C ALA A 95 6.74 -6.96 -8.45
N GLN A 96 6.52 -8.17 -8.92
CA GLN A 96 6.86 -9.37 -8.18
C GLN A 96 8.36 -9.43 -7.90
N GLU A 97 9.18 -9.13 -8.90
CA GLU A 97 10.63 -9.08 -8.76
C GLU A 97 11.08 -8.00 -7.76
N ALA A 98 10.31 -6.93 -7.64
CA ALA A 98 10.59 -5.85 -6.69
C ALA A 98 10.15 -6.18 -5.26
N GLY A 99 9.58 -7.37 -5.04
CA GLY A 99 9.24 -7.84 -3.70
C GLY A 99 7.85 -7.44 -3.21
N VAL A 100 6.92 -7.05 -4.11
CA VAL A 100 5.56 -6.73 -3.68
C VAL A 100 4.80 -8.00 -3.30
N LEU A 101 3.93 -7.88 -2.31
CA LEU A 101 3.17 -8.99 -1.79
C LEU A 101 1.99 -9.37 -2.69
N GLU A 102 1.23 -8.38 -3.15
CA GLU A 102 0.10 -8.57 -4.05
C GLU A 102 0.01 -7.42 -5.04
N TYR A 103 -0.69 -7.66 -6.13
CA TYR A 103 -0.92 -6.68 -7.19
C TYR A 103 -2.42 -6.60 -7.45
N TRP A 104 -3.02 -5.44 -7.16
CA TRP A 104 -4.43 -5.20 -7.39
C TRP A 104 -4.60 -4.19 -8.51
N THR A 105 -5.58 -4.44 -9.40
CA THR A 105 -5.83 -3.55 -10.55
C THR A 105 -7.05 -2.66 -10.30
N LYS A 106 -6.93 -1.41 -10.73
CA LYS A 106 -8.06 -0.46 -10.75
C LYS A 106 -8.95 -0.73 -11.97
N PRO A 107 -10.27 -0.50 -11.88
CA PRO A 107 -10.98 -0.02 -10.69
C PRO A 107 -11.18 -1.12 -9.66
N ILE A 108 -11.17 -0.76 -8.38
CA ILE A 108 -11.42 -1.69 -7.30
C ILE A 108 -12.64 -1.20 -6.50
N SER A 109 -13.57 -2.11 -6.17
CA SER A 109 -14.74 -1.75 -5.38
C SER A 109 -14.37 -1.59 -3.90
N PRO A 110 -15.17 -0.85 -3.11
CA PRO A 110 -14.94 -0.76 -1.67
C PRO A 110 -14.88 -2.12 -0.99
N ASP A 111 -15.73 -3.06 -1.38
CA ASP A 111 -15.74 -4.40 -0.79
C ASP A 111 -14.47 -5.17 -1.14
N GLU A 112 -14.02 -5.12 -2.39
CA GLU A 112 -12.78 -5.75 -2.81
C GLU A 112 -11.57 -5.17 -2.07
N LEU A 113 -11.55 -3.85 -1.93
CA LEU A 113 -10.47 -3.16 -1.21
C LEU A 113 -10.44 -3.60 0.26
N ARG A 114 -11.61 -3.60 0.91
CA ARG A 114 -11.73 -4.03 2.30
C ARG A 114 -11.28 -5.49 2.48
N GLU A 115 -11.76 -6.38 1.63
CA GLU A 115 -11.40 -7.79 1.71
C GLU A 115 -9.90 -8.00 1.53
N GLY A 116 -9.31 -7.31 0.55
CA GLY A 116 -7.88 -7.37 0.31
C GLY A 116 -7.07 -6.85 1.50
N MET A 117 -7.50 -5.73 2.07
CA MET A 117 -6.83 -5.15 3.23
C MET A 117 -6.87 -6.09 4.43
N LEU A 118 -8.03 -6.69 4.72
CA LEU A 118 -8.16 -7.64 5.81
C LEU A 118 -7.32 -8.88 5.59
N ARG A 119 -7.27 -9.38 4.36
CA ARG A 119 -6.44 -10.54 4.03
C ARG A 119 -4.95 -10.26 4.27
N VAL A 120 -4.49 -9.09 3.89
CA VAL A 120 -3.07 -8.72 3.99
C VAL A 120 -2.68 -8.34 5.42
N LEU A 121 -3.52 -7.58 6.10
CA LEU A 121 -3.23 -7.06 7.44
C LEU A 121 -3.67 -8.00 8.55
N GLY A 122 -4.69 -8.82 8.29
CA GLY A 122 -5.38 -9.53 9.35
C GLY A 122 -6.34 -8.60 10.09
N THR A 123 -7.06 -9.16 11.04
CA THR A 123 -7.94 -8.41 11.94
C THR A 123 -7.34 -8.41 13.33
N ASP A 124 -7.80 -7.53 14.22
CA ASP A 124 -7.36 -7.53 15.61
C ASP A 124 -7.67 -8.86 16.29
N ALA A 125 -8.77 -9.51 15.89
CA ALA A 125 -9.11 -10.84 16.39
C ALA A 125 -8.09 -11.91 15.99
N ASP A 126 -7.56 -11.82 14.74
CA ASP A 126 -6.54 -12.75 14.25
C ASP A 126 -5.23 -12.63 15.01
N GLU A 127 -4.90 -11.43 15.47
CA GLU A 127 -3.68 -11.20 16.24
C GLU A 127 -3.74 -11.81 17.65
N LEU A 128 -4.91 -12.11 18.14
CA LEU A 128 -5.09 -12.75 19.46
C LEU A 128 -4.93 -14.27 19.41
N LEU A 129 -4.89 -14.82 18.21
CA LEU A 129 -4.73 -16.26 18.01
C LEU A 129 -3.25 -16.63 17.91
#